data_394a71f0cfc5ecf2e29280f49635d6c6
#
_entry.id   394a71f0cfc5ecf2e29280f49635d6c6
#
_cell.length_a   1.000
_cell.length_b   1.000
_cell.length_c   1.000
_cell.angle_alpha   90.00
_cell.angle_beta   90.00
_cell.angle_gamma   90.00
#
_symmetry.space_group_name_H-M   'P 1'
#
loop_
_entity.id
_entity.type
_entity.pdbx_description
1 polymer ?
#
loop_
_entity_poly.entity_id
_entity_poly.type
_entity_poly.pdbx_seq_one_letter_code
_entity_poly.pdbx_strand_id
1 'polypeptide(L)'
;LQSRDCCSHSCARYLPPFAYPTLLVPLLFSPGVLAQQKGEFDCRADVKYECTADQCERVTEDFQHEESFLYNAKTGELSACLWTNCYSAKTKAFTVKAGGAITAIGRLIPVVHPKNKPLVVSLTIKTSAIEGGEDEKKAPFTAIWGYGGDRLTFNMGECVLKPPPKGSRG
;
A
#
# COMPACT_ATOMS: atom_id res chain seq x y z
N LEU A 1 -31.11 27.81 19.40
CA LEU A 1 -32.22 28.26 18.58
C LEU A 1 -32.26 27.42 17.33
N GLN A 2 -33.13 26.36 17.31
CA GLN A 2 -34.34 26.25 16.51
C GLN A 2 -34.07 26.23 14.99
N SER A 3 -34.56 25.33 14.16
CA SER A 3 -35.85 24.60 14.11
C SER A 3 -35.77 23.64 12.92
N ARG A 4 -36.19 22.36 12.99
CA ARG A 4 -37.43 21.82 12.39
C ARG A 4 -37.70 22.29 10.96
N ASP A 5 -37.93 21.40 9.96
CA ASP A 5 -39.17 20.64 9.75
C ASP A 5 -39.01 19.64 8.61
N CYS A 6 -39.46 18.50 8.82
CA CYS A 6 -40.39 17.62 8.15
C CYS A 6 -40.99 18.10 6.84
N CYS A 7 -40.92 17.28 5.78
CA CYS A 7 -41.96 17.17 4.78
C CYS A 7 -42.14 15.72 4.34
N SER A 8 -43.14 15.11 4.99
CA SER A 8 -43.88 13.94 4.56
C SER A 8 -44.77 14.37 3.37
N HIS A 9 -44.61 13.75 2.20
CA HIS A 9 -45.69 13.66 1.22
C HIS A 9 -45.58 12.38 0.43
N SER A 10 -46.54 11.50 0.72
CA SER A 10 -46.98 10.38 -0.09
C SER A 10 -47.36 10.85 -1.51
N CYS A 11 -46.72 10.24 -2.51
CA CYS A 11 -47.30 10.20 -3.86
C CYS A 11 -47.32 8.76 -4.31
N ALA A 12 -48.45 8.10 -4.05
CA ALA A 12 -48.82 6.89 -4.74
C ALA A 12 -49.12 7.25 -6.20
N ARG A 13 -48.42 6.73 -7.16
CA ARG A 13 -48.80 6.68 -8.56
C ARG A 13 -48.80 5.26 -9.09
N TYR A 14 -49.96 4.83 -9.44
CA TYR A 14 -50.32 3.67 -10.22
C TYR A 14 -49.37 3.44 -11.41
N LEU A 15 -48.81 2.24 -11.51
CA LEU A 15 -48.14 1.75 -12.72
C LEU A 15 -48.97 0.58 -13.29
N PRO A 16 -49.22 0.55 -14.61
CA PRO A 16 -49.93 -0.55 -15.28
C PRO A 16 -49.00 -1.78 -15.40
N PRO A 17 -49.60 -2.98 -15.49
CA PRO A 17 -48.81 -4.22 -15.61
C PRO A 17 -48.42 -4.42 -17.09
N PHE A 18 -47.18 -4.05 -17.41
CA PHE A 18 -46.55 -4.51 -18.66
C PHE A 18 -45.81 -5.82 -18.37
N ALA A 19 -46.40 -6.90 -18.90
CA ALA A 19 -45.76 -8.21 -18.95
C ALA A 19 -44.61 -8.17 -19.98
N TYR A 20 -43.38 -8.05 -19.50
CA TYR A 20 -42.21 -8.30 -20.32
C TYR A 20 -41.73 -9.74 -20.14
N PRO A 21 -41.46 -10.49 -21.26
CA PRO A 21 -40.84 -11.79 -21.13
C PRO A 21 -39.41 -11.60 -20.61
N THR A 22 -39.15 -12.13 -19.42
CA THR A 22 -37.82 -12.17 -18.80
C THR A 22 -36.91 -13.09 -19.63
N LEU A 23 -36.15 -12.52 -20.55
CA LEU A 23 -34.96 -13.15 -21.11
C LEU A 23 -33.91 -13.21 -19.99
N LEU A 24 -33.81 -14.36 -19.33
CA LEU A 24 -32.71 -14.70 -18.42
C LEU A 24 -31.42 -14.81 -19.23
N VAL A 25 -30.71 -13.71 -19.37
CA VAL A 25 -29.32 -13.71 -19.84
C VAL A 25 -28.48 -14.17 -18.64
N PRO A 26 -27.82 -15.33 -18.68
CA PRO A 26 -26.90 -15.75 -17.66
C PRO A 26 -25.69 -14.80 -17.71
N LEU A 27 -25.61 -13.87 -16.76
CA LEU A 27 -24.41 -13.11 -16.48
C LEU A 27 -23.35 -14.11 -16.01
N LEU A 28 -22.51 -14.54 -16.95
CA LEU A 28 -21.26 -15.22 -16.66
C LEU A 28 -20.36 -14.22 -15.91
N PHE A 29 -20.55 -14.13 -14.59
CA PHE A 29 -19.56 -13.53 -13.72
C PHE A 29 -18.31 -14.39 -13.77
N SER A 30 -17.42 -14.09 -14.71
CA SER A 30 -16.05 -14.55 -14.62
C SER A 30 -15.47 -13.95 -13.32
N PRO A 31 -15.13 -14.76 -12.31
CA PRO A 31 -14.36 -14.26 -11.18
C PRO A 31 -13.02 -13.82 -11.77
N GLY A 32 -12.84 -12.52 -11.92
CA GLY A 32 -11.56 -11.94 -12.25
C GLY A 32 -10.56 -12.43 -11.20
N VAL A 33 -9.77 -13.43 -11.58
CA VAL A 33 -8.63 -13.90 -10.81
C VAL A 33 -7.70 -12.69 -10.76
N LEU A 34 -7.79 -11.93 -9.67
CA LEU A 34 -6.81 -10.90 -9.34
C LEU A 34 -5.48 -11.64 -9.21
N ALA A 35 -4.68 -11.55 -10.26
CA ALA A 35 -3.32 -12.06 -10.26
C ALA A 35 -2.62 -11.38 -9.08
N GLN A 36 -2.47 -12.12 -7.99
CA GLN A 36 -1.72 -11.70 -6.83
C GLN A 36 -0.31 -11.44 -7.34
N GLN A 37 0.11 -10.20 -7.39
CA GLN A 37 1.41 -9.82 -7.94
C GLN A 37 2.49 -10.51 -7.11
N LYS A 38 3.02 -11.59 -7.67
CA LYS A 38 4.09 -12.39 -7.08
C LYS A 38 5.41 -11.74 -7.50
N GLY A 39 5.96 -10.86 -6.66
CA GLY A 39 7.21 -10.20 -6.96
C GLY A 39 7.81 -9.56 -5.71
N GLU A 40 8.99 -9.06 -5.88
CA GLU A 40 9.71 -8.29 -4.89
C GLU A 40 9.72 -6.82 -5.33
N PHE A 41 9.30 -5.94 -4.45
CA PHE A 41 9.31 -4.50 -4.65
C PHE A 41 10.55 -3.90 -3.99
N ASP A 42 11.44 -3.31 -4.79
CA ASP A 42 12.59 -2.54 -4.33
C ASP A 42 12.24 -1.05 -4.42
N CYS A 43 12.02 -0.41 -3.27
CA CYS A 43 11.49 0.94 -3.16
C CYS A 43 12.57 1.91 -2.70
N ARG A 44 12.75 3.01 -3.44
CA ARG A 44 13.69 4.07 -3.15
C ARG A 44 12.97 5.38 -2.90
N ALA A 45 13.36 6.08 -1.82
CA ALA A 45 12.75 7.34 -1.44
C ALA A 45 13.38 8.51 -2.23
N ASP A 46 12.52 9.34 -2.83
CA ASP A 46 12.90 10.59 -3.48
C ASP A 46 12.60 11.81 -2.59
N VAL A 47 11.62 11.64 -1.70
CA VAL A 47 11.16 12.70 -0.81
C VAL A 47 11.03 12.16 0.60
N LYS A 48 11.55 12.92 1.58
CA LYS A 48 11.49 12.60 3.00
C LYS A 48 10.94 13.78 3.79
N TYR A 49 10.07 13.48 4.75
CA TYR A 49 9.63 14.41 5.79
C TYR A 49 9.89 13.81 7.17
N GLU A 50 10.35 14.64 8.08
CA GLU A 50 10.42 14.31 9.51
C GLU A 50 9.35 15.09 10.25
N CYS A 51 8.51 14.38 10.99
CA CYS A 51 7.37 14.94 11.71
C CYS A 51 7.53 14.75 13.22
N THR A 52 7.22 15.80 13.95
CA THR A 52 6.96 15.80 15.40
C THR A 52 5.46 15.92 15.66
N ALA A 53 5.05 16.10 16.92
CA ALA A 53 3.65 16.34 17.26
C ALA A 53 3.11 17.66 16.68
N ASP A 54 3.99 18.64 16.46
CA ASP A 54 3.59 20.02 16.12
C ASP A 54 3.79 20.34 14.64
N GLN A 55 4.77 19.72 13.98
CA GLN A 55 5.14 20.08 12.60
C GLN A 55 5.81 18.94 11.83
N CYS A 56 5.74 19.03 10.49
CA CYS A 56 6.48 18.19 9.58
C CYS A 56 7.40 19.06 8.71
N GLU A 57 8.65 18.69 8.62
CA GLU A 57 9.66 19.38 7.82
C GLU A 57 10.19 18.48 6.71
N ARG A 58 10.32 19.03 5.50
CA ARG A 58 10.95 18.32 4.40
C ARG A 58 12.46 18.30 4.63
N VAL A 59 13.03 17.11 4.60
CA VAL A 59 14.48 16.93 4.64
C VAL A 59 15.04 17.23 3.25
N THR A 60 15.95 18.22 3.16
CA THR A 60 16.51 18.69 1.88
C THR A 60 18.00 18.40 1.73
N GLU A 61 18.62 17.77 2.73
CA GLU A 61 20.04 17.43 2.71
C GLU A 61 20.29 16.15 1.89
N ASP A 62 21.52 15.98 1.41
CA ASP A 62 21.93 14.93 0.45
C ASP A 62 21.76 13.48 0.95
N PHE A 63 21.38 13.28 2.17
CA PHE A 63 21.19 11.98 2.80
C PHE A 63 19.86 11.28 2.48
N GLN A 64 19.03 11.84 1.61
CA GLN A 64 17.70 11.32 1.30
C GLN A 64 17.73 9.99 0.55
N HIS A 65 18.82 9.69 -0.15
CA HIS A 65 18.89 8.59 -1.10
C HIS A 65 19.31 7.24 -0.50
N GLU A 66 19.65 7.20 0.77
CA GLU A 66 20.15 5.98 1.42
C GLU A 66 19.06 5.13 2.09
N GLU A 67 17.81 5.60 2.09
CA GLU A 67 16.70 4.86 2.68
C GLU A 67 15.99 4.02 1.62
N SER A 68 15.94 2.72 1.86
CA SER A 68 15.29 1.78 0.95
C SER A 68 14.40 0.81 1.69
N PHE A 69 13.33 0.36 1.00
CA PHE A 69 12.39 -0.63 1.49
C PHE A 69 12.29 -1.76 0.48
N LEU A 70 12.45 -2.98 0.95
CA LEU A 70 12.31 -4.19 0.16
C LEU A 70 11.10 -4.97 0.66
N TYR A 71 10.09 -5.17 -0.18
CA TYR A 71 8.91 -5.92 0.18
C TYR A 71 8.71 -7.12 -0.74
N ASN A 72 8.69 -8.31 -0.17
CA ASN A 72 8.40 -9.55 -0.88
C ASN A 72 6.91 -9.91 -0.73
N ALA A 73 6.14 -9.73 -1.80
CA ALA A 73 4.69 -9.97 -1.78
C ALA A 73 4.32 -11.46 -1.61
N LYS A 74 5.25 -12.40 -1.88
CA LYS A 74 5.02 -13.84 -1.73
C LYS A 74 5.19 -14.29 -0.27
N THR A 75 6.21 -13.79 0.41
CA THR A 75 6.53 -14.19 1.79
C THR A 75 5.94 -13.27 2.84
N GLY A 76 5.54 -12.05 2.46
CA GLY A 76 5.13 -10.97 3.35
C GLY A 76 6.30 -10.36 4.12
N GLU A 77 7.52 -10.62 3.71
CA GLU A 77 8.71 -10.06 4.36
C GLU A 77 8.93 -8.62 3.90
N LEU A 78 9.12 -7.73 4.87
CA LEU A 78 9.49 -6.34 4.68
C LEU A 78 10.84 -6.09 5.32
N SER A 79 11.76 -5.53 4.57
CA SER A 79 13.03 -5.00 5.04
C SER A 79 13.09 -3.50 4.82
N ALA A 80 13.66 -2.77 5.78
CA ALA A 80 13.94 -1.36 5.68
C ALA A 80 15.41 -1.13 6.02
N CYS A 81 16.18 -0.59 5.08
CA CYS A 81 17.56 -0.18 5.31
C CYS A 81 17.59 1.34 5.42
N LEU A 82 17.97 1.82 6.59
CA LEU A 82 18.06 3.24 6.96
C LEU A 82 19.53 3.51 7.24
N TRP A 83 20.24 4.03 6.25
CA TRP A 83 21.69 4.22 6.26
C TRP A 83 22.43 2.88 6.46
N THR A 84 23.12 2.73 7.58
CA THR A 84 23.92 1.53 7.91
C THR A 84 23.12 0.45 8.64
N ASN A 85 21.88 0.73 9.04
CA ASN A 85 21.06 -0.18 9.82
C ASN A 85 19.93 -0.75 8.96
N CYS A 86 19.89 -2.08 8.81
CA CYS A 86 18.79 -2.76 8.17
C CYS A 86 17.93 -3.48 9.21
N TYR A 87 16.64 -3.47 8.97
CA TYR A 87 15.59 -4.06 9.80
C TYR A 87 14.76 -4.99 8.93
N SER A 88 14.31 -6.12 9.47
CA SER A 88 13.45 -7.05 8.72
C SER A 88 12.46 -7.75 9.63
N ALA A 89 11.28 -8.05 9.09
CA ALA A 89 10.30 -8.94 9.69
C ALA A 89 9.26 -9.40 8.67
N LYS A 90 8.52 -10.46 9.01
CA LYS A 90 7.25 -10.76 8.36
C LYS A 90 6.20 -9.74 8.81
N THR A 91 5.45 -9.21 7.85
CA THR A 91 4.45 -8.17 8.06
C THR A 91 3.04 -8.69 7.81
N LYS A 92 2.04 -7.95 8.29
CA LYS A 92 0.65 -8.12 7.85
C LYS A 92 0.44 -7.23 6.62
N ALA A 93 0.02 -7.83 5.52
CA ALA A 93 -0.30 -7.09 4.31
C ALA A 93 -1.82 -7.00 4.11
N PHE A 94 -2.27 -5.83 3.70
CA PHE A 94 -3.65 -5.52 3.36
C PHE A 94 -3.69 -5.13 1.89
N THR A 95 -4.53 -5.79 1.12
CA THR A 95 -4.73 -5.45 -0.30
C THR A 95 -6.07 -4.76 -0.46
N VAL A 96 -6.04 -3.54 -0.98
CA VAL A 96 -7.24 -2.78 -1.29
C VAL A 96 -7.63 -3.06 -2.73
N LYS A 97 -8.66 -3.90 -2.94
CA LYS A 97 -9.11 -4.32 -4.28
C LYS A 97 -9.55 -3.14 -5.16
N ALA A 98 -10.28 -2.19 -4.59
CA ALA A 98 -10.81 -1.04 -5.33
C ALA A 98 -9.75 0.02 -5.68
N GLY A 99 -8.64 0.09 -4.96
CA GLY A 99 -7.60 1.11 -5.15
C GLY A 99 -6.29 0.58 -5.72
N GLY A 100 -6.19 -0.76 -5.93
CA GLY A 100 -4.96 -1.37 -6.44
C GLY A 100 -3.73 -1.01 -5.60
N ALA A 101 -3.81 -1.14 -4.27
CA ALA A 101 -2.69 -0.87 -3.37
C ALA A 101 -2.42 -2.05 -2.44
N ILE A 102 -1.17 -2.23 -2.09
CA ILE A 102 -0.71 -3.14 -1.04
C ILE A 102 -0.18 -2.29 0.10
N THR A 103 -0.70 -2.49 1.32
CA THR A 103 -0.14 -1.89 2.53
C THR A 103 0.41 -2.98 3.44
N ALA A 104 1.72 -2.96 3.67
CA ALA A 104 2.42 -3.86 4.58
C ALA A 104 2.76 -3.12 5.87
N ILE A 105 2.32 -3.67 7.01
CA ILE A 105 2.55 -3.07 8.33
C ILE A 105 3.27 -4.07 9.22
N GLY A 106 4.35 -3.64 9.85
CA GLY A 106 5.10 -4.49 10.76
C GLY A 106 6.01 -3.74 11.73
N ARG A 107 6.43 -4.52 12.73
CA ARG A 107 7.49 -4.15 13.66
C ARG A 107 8.74 -4.90 13.24
N LEU A 108 9.66 -4.18 12.60
CA LEU A 108 10.89 -4.74 12.04
C LEU A 108 11.97 -4.79 13.13
N ILE A 109 12.75 -5.85 13.12
CA ILE A 109 13.83 -6.08 14.06
C ILE A 109 15.17 -5.78 13.37
N PRO A 110 16.11 -5.12 14.04
CA PRO A 110 17.45 -4.89 13.49
C PRO A 110 18.13 -6.21 13.13
N VAL A 111 18.67 -6.31 11.92
CA VAL A 111 19.28 -7.55 11.42
C VAL A 111 20.59 -7.85 12.12
N VAL A 112 21.43 -6.82 12.34
CA VAL A 112 22.79 -7.01 12.94
C VAL A 112 22.73 -7.06 14.47
N HIS A 113 21.90 -6.21 15.08
CA HIS A 113 21.78 -6.12 16.53
C HIS A 113 20.31 -6.27 16.98
N PRO A 114 19.78 -7.51 17.06
CA PRO A 114 18.35 -7.75 17.31
C PRO A 114 17.81 -7.20 18.65
N LYS A 115 18.71 -6.89 19.59
CA LYS A 115 18.38 -6.30 20.90
C LYS A 115 18.15 -4.78 20.84
N ASN A 116 18.55 -4.13 19.74
CA ASN A 116 18.33 -2.70 19.56
C ASN A 116 16.84 -2.41 19.32
N LYS A 117 16.50 -1.12 19.42
CA LYS A 117 15.12 -0.65 19.30
C LYS A 117 14.54 -1.03 17.95
N PRO A 118 13.38 -1.70 17.92
CA PRO A 118 12.72 -2.08 16.67
C PRO A 118 12.13 -0.88 15.96
N LEU A 119 11.91 -1.02 14.65
CA LEU A 119 11.31 -0.04 13.78
C LEU A 119 9.85 -0.43 13.50
N VAL A 120 8.90 0.48 13.64
CA VAL A 120 7.52 0.29 13.18
C VAL A 120 7.40 0.93 11.81
N VAL A 121 6.92 0.17 10.82
CA VAL A 121 6.80 0.62 9.43
C VAL A 121 5.42 0.32 8.90
N SER A 122 4.85 1.26 8.15
CA SER A 122 3.72 1.08 7.25
C SER A 122 4.18 1.46 5.85
N LEU A 123 4.30 0.48 4.95
CA LEU A 123 4.66 0.66 3.53
C LEU A 123 3.41 0.47 2.69
N THR A 124 3.03 1.48 1.89
CA THR A 124 1.93 1.41 0.94
C THR A 124 2.46 1.57 -0.48
N ILE A 125 2.20 0.58 -1.35
CA ILE A 125 2.60 0.55 -2.76
C ILE A 125 1.34 0.61 -3.62
N LYS A 126 1.25 1.57 -4.54
CA LYS A 126 0.12 1.73 -5.47
C LYS A 126 0.29 0.83 -6.68
N THR A 127 -0.18 -0.40 -6.57
CA THR A 127 -0.03 -1.41 -7.63
C THR A 127 -0.92 -1.17 -8.85
N SER A 128 -1.97 -0.35 -8.73
CA SER A 128 -2.78 0.10 -9.87
C SER A 128 -2.08 1.10 -10.79
N ALA A 129 -1.04 1.74 -10.30
CA ALA A 129 -0.24 2.71 -11.03
C ALA A 129 1.11 2.13 -11.47
N ILE A 130 1.18 0.80 -11.67
CA ILE A 130 2.38 0.16 -12.22
C ILE A 130 2.50 0.56 -13.69
N GLU A 131 3.54 1.33 -13.97
CA GLU A 131 3.91 1.79 -15.29
C GLU A 131 5.28 1.20 -15.68
N GLY A 132 5.53 1.12 -16.98
CA GLY A 132 6.80 0.65 -17.53
C GLY A 132 6.66 -0.51 -18.50
N GLY A 133 7.76 -0.80 -19.21
CA GLY A 133 7.88 -1.91 -20.15
C GLY A 133 8.03 -3.28 -19.47
N GLU A 134 8.40 -4.28 -20.27
CA GLU A 134 8.58 -5.64 -19.75
C GLU A 134 9.75 -5.74 -18.76
N ASP A 135 10.77 -4.89 -18.91
CA ASP A 135 12.03 -4.99 -18.17
C ASP A 135 12.01 -4.21 -16.84
N GLU A 136 11.19 -3.15 -16.72
CA GLU A 136 11.15 -2.33 -15.51
C GLU A 136 9.73 -1.81 -15.24
N LYS A 137 9.09 -2.38 -14.23
CA LYS A 137 7.76 -1.97 -13.76
C LYS A 137 7.90 -1.14 -12.50
N LYS A 138 7.46 0.11 -12.55
CA LYS A 138 7.53 1.06 -11.45
C LYS A 138 6.17 1.29 -10.83
N ALA A 139 6.14 1.49 -9.52
CA ALA A 139 4.95 1.81 -8.75
C ALA A 139 5.24 2.85 -7.68
N PRO A 140 4.44 3.91 -7.55
CA PRO A 140 4.60 4.87 -6.47
C PRO A 140 4.40 4.21 -5.10
N PHE A 141 5.17 4.66 -4.10
CA PHE A 141 4.99 4.22 -2.74
C PHE A 141 5.01 5.36 -1.73
N THR A 142 4.50 5.06 -0.55
CA THR A 142 4.64 5.87 0.66
C THR A 142 5.01 4.95 1.82
N ALA A 143 6.05 5.30 2.57
CA ALA A 143 6.40 4.64 3.81
C ALA A 143 6.30 5.62 4.97
N ILE A 144 5.72 5.15 6.09
CA ILE A 144 5.66 5.86 7.36
C ILE A 144 6.37 4.98 8.37
N TRP A 145 7.36 5.54 9.07
CA TRP A 145 8.09 4.76 10.03
C TRP A 145 8.56 5.56 11.25
N GLY A 146 8.86 4.86 12.32
CA GLY A 146 9.35 5.44 13.55
C GLY A 146 9.76 4.38 14.58
N TYR A 147 10.42 4.82 15.62
CA TYR A 147 10.89 3.95 16.71
C TYR A 147 9.91 3.87 17.89
N GLY A 148 8.67 4.33 17.72
CA GLY A 148 7.71 4.42 18.83
C GLY A 148 8.05 5.54 19.78
N GLY A 149 7.71 6.75 19.45
CA GLY A 149 7.92 8.00 20.17
C GLY A 149 7.13 9.10 19.49
N ASP A 150 7.54 10.33 19.71
CA ASP A 150 6.91 11.54 19.20
C ASP A 150 7.37 11.95 17.79
N ARG A 151 8.26 11.17 17.17
CA ARG A 151 8.79 11.43 15.83
C ARG A 151 8.40 10.32 14.86
N LEU A 152 7.94 10.75 13.68
CA LEU A 152 7.64 9.89 12.54
C LEU A 152 8.36 10.41 11.31
N THR A 153 8.76 9.50 10.44
CA THR A 153 9.32 9.82 9.14
C THR A 153 8.38 9.35 8.05
N PHE A 154 8.21 10.18 7.02
CA PHE A 154 7.48 9.88 5.79
C PHE A 154 8.46 9.85 4.64
N ASN A 155 8.44 8.75 3.90
CA ASN A 155 9.17 8.60 2.65
C ASN A 155 8.19 8.40 1.51
N MET A 156 8.46 9.04 0.38
CA MET A 156 7.73 8.86 -0.87
C MET A 156 8.73 8.68 -1.99
N GLY A 157 8.36 7.89 -3.02
CA GLY A 157 9.21 7.61 -4.15
C GLY A 157 8.63 6.50 -5.01
N GLU A 158 9.50 5.74 -5.67
CA GLU A 158 9.13 4.67 -6.57
C GLU A 158 9.68 3.32 -6.11
N CYS A 159 8.90 2.28 -6.33
CA CYS A 159 9.33 0.89 -6.21
C CYS A 159 9.51 0.30 -7.61
N VAL A 160 10.59 -0.43 -7.80
CA VAL A 160 10.79 -1.30 -8.98
C VAL A 160 10.30 -2.71 -8.62
N LEU A 161 9.41 -3.25 -9.43
CA LEU A 161 8.96 -4.64 -9.29
C LEU A 161 9.97 -5.58 -9.95
N LYS A 162 10.71 -6.32 -9.13
CA LYS A 162 11.64 -7.34 -9.61
C LYS A 162 10.89 -8.65 -9.92
N PRO A 163 11.11 -9.24 -11.10
CA PRO A 163 10.55 -10.56 -11.38
C PRO A 163 11.14 -11.60 -10.40
N PRO A 164 10.39 -12.66 -10.07
CA PRO A 164 10.93 -13.73 -9.26
C PRO A 164 12.17 -14.34 -9.94
N PRO A 165 13.20 -14.73 -9.19
CA PRO A 165 14.41 -15.29 -9.75
C PRO A 165 14.05 -16.49 -10.64
N LYS A 166 14.54 -16.47 -11.90
CA LYS A 166 14.38 -17.56 -12.86
C LYS A 166 15.11 -18.78 -12.30
N GLY A 167 14.42 -19.70 -11.67
CA GLY A 167 15.06 -20.93 -11.23
C GLY A 167 14.51 -21.67 -10.00
N SER A 168 13.56 -21.14 -9.27
CA SER A 168 12.92 -21.92 -8.20
C SER A 168 11.69 -22.68 -8.72
N ARG A 169 11.91 -23.66 -9.61
CA ARG A 169 10.95 -24.77 -9.76
C ARG A 169 11.20 -25.70 -8.56
N GLY A 170 10.40 -25.55 -7.53
CA GLY A 170 10.26 -26.55 -6.49
C GLY A 170 9.23 -27.58 -6.87
#